data_b7a0854ebb62128afc1fa1f0c5780d35
#
_entry.id   b7a0854ebb62128afc1fa1f0c5780d35
#
_cell.length_a   1.000
_cell.length_b   1.000
_cell.length_c   1.000
_cell.angle_alpha   90.00
_cell.angle_beta   90.00
_cell.angle_gamma   90.00
#
_symmetry.space_group_name_H-M   'P 1'
#
loop_
_entity.id
_entity.type
_entity.pdbx_description
1 polymer ?
#
loop_
_entity_poly.entity_id
_entity_poly.type
_entity_poly.pdbx_seq_one_letter_code
_entity_poly.pdbx_strand_id
1 'polypeptide(L)'
;MDDPTGIAIPRPTQPYAGTTSRLTDDCEPARMVLDGAPEGAPNVVIVLLDDVGFGSFSTFGGPVPAPALERVATDGLRFNQFHTTAICAPTRASLLTGRNHHTVHMGRITEAANSFPAYDTVIPREAATIAEVLRQNGYATGMFGKGHLTPQWEMGPAGPFDRWPTGLGFDRFYGFPGAETSQFEPDLYDQTTPIAPYLGRGDYHLTEDIADRAIDWM
;
A
#
# COMPACT_ATOMS: atom_id res chain seq x y z
N MET A 1 -4.08 -13.37 -29.92
CA MET A 1 -3.84 -11.99 -30.34
C MET A 1 -3.04 -11.35 -29.22
N ASP A 2 -1.76 -11.17 -29.43
CA ASP A 2 -0.90 -10.52 -28.45
C ASP A 2 -1.30 -9.06 -28.39
N ASP A 3 -1.62 -8.58 -27.19
CA ASP A 3 -1.92 -7.18 -26.96
C ASP A 3 -0.66 -6.34 -27.26
N PRO A 4 -0.66 -5.47 -28.27
CA PRO A 4 0.50 -4.68 -28.63
C PRO A 4 0.85 -3.61 -27.59
N THR A 5 0.02 -3.41 -26.57
CA THR A 5 0.26 -2.39 -25.52
C THR A 5 0.95 -2.95 -24.29
N GLY A 6 1.04 -4.27 -24.12
CA GLY A 6 1.66 -4.92 -22.97
C GLY A 6 0.99 -4.64 -21.62
N ILE A 7 -0.15 -3.99 -21.60
CA ILE A 7 -0.90 -3.64 -20.39
C ILE A 7 -2.22 -4.40 -20.38
N ALA A 8 -2.19 -5.64 -19.88
CA ALA A 8 -3.42 -6.39 -19.63
C ALA A 8 -3.85 -6.20 -18.18
N ILE A 9 -4.71 -5.23 -17.92
CA ILE A 9 -5.39 -5.05 -16.63
C ILE A 9 -6.89 -4.89 -16.88
N PRO A 10 -7.74 -5.75 -16.31
CA PRO A 10 -7.41 -7.00 -15.61
C PRO A 10 -6.85 -8.07 -16.56
N ARG A 11 -6.05 -9.00 -16.03
CA ARG A 11 -5.58 -10.14 -16.83
C ARG A 11 -6.79 -10.90 -17.38
N PRO A 12 -6.81 -11.24 -18.67
CA PRO A 12 -7.86 -12.10 -19.20
C PRO A 12 -7.85 -13.43 -18.46
N THR A 13 -9.04 -13.92 -18.11
CA THR A 13 -9.19 -15.27 -17.54
C THR A 13 -8.54 -16.25 -18.48
N GLN A 14 -7.60 -17.06 -17.97
CA GLN A 14 -6.96 -18.07 -18.80
C GLN A 14 -8.00 -19.05 -19.29
N PRO A 15 -7.96 -19.46 -20.58
CA PRO A 15 -8.88 -20.46 -21.08
C PRO A 15 -8.69 -21.76 -20.29
N TYR A 16 -9.79 -22.47 -20.02
CA TYR A 16 -9.74 -23.76 -19.35
C TYR A 16 -8.84 -24.73 -20.13
N ALA A 17 -7.79 -25.19 -19.49
CA ALA A 17 -6.76 -26.06 -20.09
C ALA A 17 -7.00 -27.57 -19.89
N GLY A 18 -8.12 -27.96 -19.26
CA GLY A 18 -8.51 -29.34 -19.08
C GLY A 18 -9.37 -29.85 -20.23
N THR A 19 -9.68 -31.14 -20.23
CA THR A 19 -10.60 -31.77 -21.16
C THR A 19 -11.97 -31.97 -20.52
N THR A 20 -13.03 -31.61 -21.24
CA THR A 20 -14.41 -31.83 -20.80
C THR A 20 -15.10 -32.84 -21.71
N SER A 21 -15.82 -33.80 -21.13
CA SER A 21 -16.57 -34.85 -21.80
C SER A 21 -17.97 -35.01 -21.20
N ARG A 22 -18.84 -35.81 -21.86
CA ARG A 22 -20.17 -36.18 -21.33
C ARG A 22 -20.07 -37.10 -20.13
N LEU A 23 -18.98 -37.87 -20.01
CA LEU A 23 -18.73 -38.79 -18.90
C LEU A 23 -17.58 -38.19 -18.06
N THR A 24 -17.74 -38.24 -16.75
CA THR A 24 -16.74 -37.71 -15.81
C THR A 24 -15.40 -38.45 -15.95
N ASP A 25 -15.44 -39.76 -16.23
CA ASP A 25 -14.25 -40.59 -16.39
C ASP A 25 -13.39 -40.23 -17.61
N ASP A 26 -13.98 -39.52 -18.57
CA ASP A 26 -13.29 -39.04 -19.77
C ASP A 26 -12.86 -37.53 -19.64
N CYS A 27 -13.04 -36.96 -18.44
CA CYS A 27 -12.63 -35.58 -18.14
C CYS A 27 -11.26 -35.56 -17.51
N GLU A 28 -10.40 -34.68 -17.98
CA GLU A 28 -9.14 -34.36 -17.30
C GLU A 28 -9.22 -32.93 -16.73
N PRO A 29 -9.15 -32.79 -15.39
CA PRO A 29 -9.20 -31.45 -14.80
C PRO A 29 -7.95 -30.66 -15.18
N ALA A 30 -8.13 -29.37 -15.48
CA ALA A 30 -7.00 -28.47 -15.60
C ALA A 30 -6.22 -28.43 -14.29
N ARG A 31 -4.89 -28.45 -14.39
CA ARG A 31 -4.07 -28.19 -13.22
C ARG A 31 -4.32 -26.73 -12.77
N MET A 32 -4.74 -26.55 -11.53
CA MET A 32 -4.90 -25.24 -10.96
C MET A 32 -3.51 -24.58 -10.86
N VAL A 33 -3.26 -23.59 -11.70
CA VAL A 33 -2.06 -22.75 -11.64
C VAL A 33 -2.48 -21.49 -10.88
N LEU A 34 -1.90 -21.27 -9.72
CA LEU A 34 -2.04 -19.98 -9.05
C LEU A 34 -1.24 -18.98 -9.86
N ASP A 35 -1.90 -17.92 -10.31
CA ASP A 35 -1.24 -16.80 -10.99
C ASP A 35 -0.31 -16.11 -9.99
N GLY A 36 0.99 -16.31 -10.15
CA GLY A 36 2.05 -15.60 -9.45
C GLY A 36 2.58 -14.43 -10.27
N ALA A 37 3.40 -13.59 -9.65
CA ALA A 37 4.18 -12.60 -10.38
C ALA A 37 5.03 -13.28 -11.48
N PRO A 38 5.34 -12.59 -12.59
CA PRO A 38 6.19 -13.14 -13.63
C PRO A 38 7.53 -13.65 -13.07
N GLU A 39 8.06 -14.74 -13.66
CA GLU A 39 9.36 -15.27 -13.26
C GLU A 39 10.44 -14.19 -13.37
N GLY A 40 11.25 -14.02 -12.32
CA GLY A 40 12.28 -12.99 -12.25
C GLY A 40 11.77 -11.57 -11.96
N ALA A 41 10.48 -11.42 -11.69
CA ALA A 41 9.92 -10.13 -11.28
C ALA A 41 10.53 -9.67 -9.94
N PRO A 42 11.00 -8.42 -9.84
CA PRO A 42 11.63 -7.92 -8.62
C PRO A 42 10.62 -7.72 -7.49
N ASN A 43 11.05 -7.91 -6.25
CA ASN A 43 10.33 -7.39 -5.10
C ASN A 43 10.47 -5.86 -5.04
N VAL A 44 9.41 -5.18 -4.58
CA VAL A 44 9.37 -3.73 -4.43
C VAL A 44 9.04 -3.39 -2.98
N VAL A 45 9.95 -2.68 -2.31
CA VAL A 45 9.74 -2.18 -0.95
C VAL A 45 9.80 -0.65 -0.99
N ILE A 46 8.75 0.01 -0.52
CA ILE A 46 8.68 1.46 -0.39
C ILE A 46 8.68 1.80 1.09
N VAL A 47 9.72 2.48 1.57
CA VAL A 47 9.79 3.02 2.93
C VAL A 47 9.48 4.50 2.86
N LEU A 48 8.28 4.89 3.30
CA LEU A 48 7.81 6.26 3.30
C LEU A 48 7.89 6.84 4.72
N LEU A 49 8.83 7.73 4.93
CA LEU A 49 9.00 8.44 6.20
C LEU A 49 8.05 9.63 6.26
N ASP A 50 7.36 9.79 7.38
CA ASP A 50 6.37 10.84 7.59
C ASP A 50 7.03 12.08 8.21
N ASP A 51 6.74 13.25 7.65
CA ASP A 51 7.26 14.56 8.09
C ASP A 51 8.79 14.65 8.17
N VAL A 52 9.50 13.92 7.31
CA VAL A 52 10.96 13.94 7.22
C VAL A 52 11.41 14.73 6.00
N GLY A 53 12.06 15.84 6.24
CA GLY A 53 12.60 16.68 5.18
C GLY A 53 13.93 16.19 4.61
N PHE A 54 14.30 16.68 3.42
CA PHE A 54 15.51 16.32 2.68
C PHE A 54 16.80 16.46 3.53
N GLY A 55 16.91 17.52 4.33
CA GLY A 55 18.08 17.81 5.16
C GLY A 55 18.07 17.14 6.55
N SER A 56 17.19 16.18 6.82
CA SER A 56 17.08 15.57 8.15
C SER A 56 18.17 14.54 8.41
N PHE A 57 18.44 13.65 7.45
CA PHE A 57 19.38 12.55 7.64
C PHE A 57 20.77 12.82 7.07
N SER A 58 21.78 12.15 7.65
CA SER A 58 23.19 12.20 7.23
C SER A 58 23.40 11.82 5.75
N THR A 59 22.55 11.00 5.18
CA THR A 59 22.56 10.61 3.75
C THR A 59 22.60 11.81 2.79
N PHE A 60 22.01 12.93 3.18
CA PHE A 60 22.01 14.19 2.43
C PHE A 60 22.68 15.35 3.21
N GLY A 61 23.54 15.03 4.17
CA GLY A 61 24.27 16.01 4.98
C GLY A 61 23.52 16.56 6.18
N GLY A 62 22.41 15.95 6.57
CA GLY A 62 21.65 16.31 7.76
C GLY A 62 22.27 15.83 9.06
N PRO A 63 21.79 16.33 10.22
CA PRO A 63 22.38 16.05 11.52
C PRO A 63 22.05 14.67 12.11
N VAL A 64 21.04 13.98 11.58
CA VAL A 64 20.57 12.70 12.12
C VAL A 64 21.31 11.55 11.44
N PRO A 65 22.12 10.75 12.18
CA PRO A 65 22.78 9.59 11.60
C PRO A 65 21.77 8.54 11.12
N ALA A 66 21.90 8.07 9.88
CA ALA A 66 21.03 7.09 9.29
C ALA A 66 21.83 6.01 8.52
N PRO A 67 22.60 5.14 9.23
CA PRO A 67 23.52 4.21 8.59
C PRO A 67 22.85 3.19 7.66
N ALA A 68 21.61 2.82 7.92
CA ALA A 68 20.86 1.94 7.02
C ALA A 68 20.53 2.64 5.69
N LEU A 69 20.09 3.90 5.73
CA LEU A 69 19.84 4.69 4.53
C LEU A 69 21.12 5.01 3.76
N GLU A 70 22.24 5.21 4.47
CA GLU A 70 23.57 5.40 3.85
C GLU A 70 24.01 4.17 3.07
N ARG A 71 23.78 2.95 3.60
CA ARG A 71 24.05 1.71 2.85
C ARG A 71 23.20 1.63 1.59
N VAL A 72 21.89 1.84 1.69
CA VAL A 72 21.00 1.84 0.51
C VAL A 72 21.44 2.89 -0.51
N ALA A 73 21.84 4.08 -0.05
CA ALA A 73 22.30 5.16 -0.91
C ALA A 73 23.66 4.86 -1.57
N THR A 74 24.51 4.06 -0.95
CA THR A 74 25.81 3.64 -1.49
C THR A 74 25.64 2.65 -2.63
N ASP A 75 24.70 1.72 -2.49
CA ASP A 75 24.43 0.65 -3.45
C ASP A 75 23.40 1.04 -4.51
N GLY A 76 22.73 2.17 -4.34
CA GLY A 76 21.64 2.63 -5.17
C GLY A 76 21.81 4.05 -5.74
N LEU A 77 20.69 4.69 -6.02
CA LEU A 77 20.62 6.05 -6.54
C LEU A 77 20.12 7.03 -5.48
N ARG A 78 20.71 8.23 -5.46
CA ARG A 78 20.24 9.35 -4.64
C ARG A 78 19.65 10.42 -5.54
N PHE A 79 18.39 10.79 -5.28
CA PHE A 79 17.71 11.85 -6.00
C PHE A 79 17.71 13.12 -5.15
N ASN A 80 18.33 14.18 -5.62
CA ASN A 80 18.41 15.48 -4.93
C ASN A 80 17.38 16.51 -5.43
N GLN A 81 16.54 16.11 -6.38
CA GLN A 81 15.42 16.90 -6.91
C GLN A 81 14.14 16.07 -6.91
N PHE A 82 13.86 15.39 -5.79
CA PHE A 82 12.64 14.64 -5.59
C PHE A 82 11.64 15.49 -4.80
N HIS A 83 10.48 15.76 -5.40
CA HIS A 83 9.46 16.61 -4.82
C HIS A 83 8.20 15.80 -4.48
N THR A 84 7.61 16.08 -3.32
CA THR A 84 6.32 15.56 -2.89
C THR A 84 5.29 16.69 -2.87
N THR A 85 4.04 16.40 -2.55
CA THR A 85 3.07 17.44 -2.21
C THR A 85 3.36 17.98 -0.81
N ALA A 86 2.69 19.06 -0.44
CA ALA A 86 3.00 19.78 0.81
C ALA A 86 2.59 19.03 2.09
N ILE A 87 1.80 17.94 2.00
CA ILE A 87 1.23 17.24 3.15
C ILE A 87 1.00 15.75 2.88
N CYS A 88 0.83 14.96 3.95
CA CYS A 88 0.84 13.50 3.94
C CYS A 88 -0.23 12.84 3.05
N ALA A 89 -1.53 13.06 3.26
CA ALA A 89 -2.57 12.38 2.49
C ALA A 89 -2.49 12.66 0.97
N PRO A 90 -2.34 13.89 0.49
CA PRO A 90 -2.11 14.18 -0.92
C PRO A 90 -0.86 13.48 -1.50
N THR A 91 0.25 13.45 -0.75
CA THR A 91 1.47 12.75 -1.17
C THR A 91 1.24 11.25 -1.30
N ARG A 92 0.58 10.64 -0.31
CA ARG A 92 0.25 9.22 -0.30
C ARG A 92 -0.68 8.85 -1.45
N ALA A 93 -1.70 9.66 -1.70
CA ALA A 93 -2.61 9.48 -2.82
C ALA A 93 -1.88 9.53 -4.17
N SER A 94 -1.01 10.52 -4.38
CA SER A 94 -0.21 10.64 -5.59
C SER A 94 0.75 9.46 -5.76
N LEU A 95 1.43 9.04 -4.68
CA LEU A 95 2.34 7.91 -4.68
C LEU A 95 1.64 6.61 -5.08
N LEU A 96 0.49 6.32 -4.46
CA LEU A 96 -0.21 5.07 -4.68
C LEU A 96 -0.96 5.02 -6.01
N THR A 97 -1.44 6.15 -6.53
CA THR A 97 -2.23 6.17 -7.77
C THR A 97 -1.43 6.56 -9.01
N GLY A 98 -0.22 7.10 -8.83
CA GLY A 98 0.56 7.67 -9.93
C GLY A 98 -0.09 8.91 -10.57
N ARG A 99 -1.05 9.55 -9.90
CA ARG A 99 -1.86 10.67 -10.42
C ARG A 99 -1.68 11.91 -9.55
N ASN A 100 -2.00 13.06 -10.12
CA ASN A 100 -2.09 14.29 -9.33
C ASN A 100 -3.17 14.13 -8.24
N HIS A 101 -2.84 14.52 -7.01
CA HIS A 101 -3.71 14.32 -5.86
C HIS A 101 -5.10 14.98 -5.99
N HIS A 102 -5.22 16.12 -6.69
CA HIS A 102 -6.53 16.73 -6.96
C HIS A 102 -7.39 15.88 -7.90
N THR A 103 -6.79 15.21 -8.89
CA THR A 103 -7.55 14.35 -9.81
C THR A 103 -8.05 13.06 -9.17
N VAL A 104 -7.49 12.71 -8.01
CA VAL A 104 -7.94 11.59 -7.19
C VAL A 104 -8.60 12.06 -5.89
N HIS A 105 -9.12 13.27 -5.90
CA HIS A 105 -9.93 13.86 -4.84
C HIS A 105 -9.21 14.11 -3.51
N MET A 106 -7.88 14.02 -3.48
CA MET A 106 -7.08 14.20 -2.27
C MET A 106 -6.38 15.57 -2.27
N GLY A 107 -7.13 16.65 -2.53
CA GLY A 107 -6.61 18.02 -2.50
C GLY A 107 -6.24 18.50 -1.09
N ARG A 108 -6.61 17.75 -0.06
CA ARG A 108 -6.31 18.02 1.36
C ARG A 108 -6.32 16.72 2.18
N ILE A 109 -6.05 16.82 3.48
CA ILE A 109 -6.08 15.67 4.40
C ILE A 109 -7.52 15.19 4.67
N THR A 110 -7.66 13.94 5.04
CA THR A 110 -8.97 13.29 5.25
C THR A 110 -9.80 13.95 6.35
N GLU A 111 -9.15 14.48 7.39
CA GLU A 111 -9.79 15.17 8.52
C GLU A 111 -10.39 16.54 8.13
N ALA A 112 -9.94 17.08 7.02
CA ALA A 112 -10.40 18.37 6.54
C ALA A 112 -11.23 18.26 5.25
N ALA A 113 -11.76 17.09 4.96
CA ALA A 113 -12.62 16.83 3.80
C ALA A 113 -13.80 17.83 3.72
N ASN A 114 -14.16 18.20 2.50
CA ASN A 114 -15.34 19.03 2.25
C ASN A 114 -15.96 18.66 0.90
N SER A 115 -17.12 19.23 0.61
CA SER A 115 -17.92 18.91 -0.59
C SER A 115 -17.45 19.56 -1.90
N PHE A 116 -16.33 20.27 -1.90
CA PHE A 116 -15.80 20.83 -3.15
C PHE A 116 -15.18 19.72 -4.01
N PRO A 117 -15.30 19.79 -5.34
CA PRO A 117 -14.62 18.88 -6.24
C PRO A 117 -13.12 18.76 -5.92
N ALA A 118 -12.58 17.56 -5.95
CA ALA A 118 -11.19 17.25 -5.62
C ALA A 118 -10.79 17.43 -4.13
N TYR A 119 -11.72 17.74 -3.21
CA TYR A 119 -11.46 17.94 -1.79
C TYR A 119 -12.33 17.09 -0.86
N ASP A 120 -13.10 16.18 -1.40
CA ASP A 120 -13.95 15.27 -0.65
C ASP A 120 -13.19 14.08 -0.04
N THR A 121 -11.92 13.91 -0.42
CA THR A 121 -11.00 12.86 0.05
C THR A 121 -11.44 11.42 -0.27
N VAL A 122 -12.28 11.26 -1.26
CA VAL A 122 -12.79 9.97 -1.73
C VAL A 122 -12.08 9.59 -3.03
N ILE A 123 -11.05 8.76 -2.93
CA ILE A 123 -10.34 8.27 -4.12
C ILE A 123 -11.34 7.52 -5.01
N PRO A 124 -11.53 7.92 -6.27
CA PRO A 124 -12.46 7.26 -7.16
C PRO A 124 -11.96 5.86 -7.55
N ARG A 125 -12.88 4.93 -7.78
CA ARG A 125 -12.53 3.53 -8.12
C ARG A 125 -11.73 3.41 -9.41
N GLU A 126 -11.88 4.35 -10.31
CA GLU A 126 -11.16 4.44 -11.59
C GLU A 126 -9.68 4.80 -11.42
N ALA A 127 -9.31 5.26 -10.24
CA ALA A 127 -7.92 5.54 -9.87
C ALA A 127 -7.34 4.35 -9.10
N ALA A 128 -7.08 3.26 -9.80
CA ALA A 128 -6.45 2.08 -9.22
C ALA A 128 -5.11 2.44 -8.57
N THR A 129 -4.85 1.86 -7.41
CA THR A 129 -3.55 2.00 -6.73
C THR A 129 -2.51 1.10 -7.35
N ILE A 130 -1.23 1.39 -7.11
CA ILE A 130 -0.12 0.51 -7.48
C ILE A 130 -0.29 -0.89 -6.85
N ALA A 131 -0.83 -0.98 -5.64
CA ALA A 131 -1.12 -2.25 -4.98
C ALA A 131 -2.16 -3.06 -5.76
N GLU A 132 -3.27 -2.45 -6.17
CA GLU A 132 -4.28 -3.11 -6.99
C GLU A 132 -3.71 -3.58 -8.33
N VAL A 133 -2.91 -2.73 -9.00
CA VAL A 133 -2.26 -3.08 -10.26
C VAL A 133 -1.31 -4.26 -10.09
N LEU A 134 -0.47 -4.25 -9.08
CA LEU A 134 0.50 -5.32 -8.81
C LEU A 134 -0.22 -6.61 -8.40
N ARG A 135 -1.25 -6.53 -7.54
CA ARG A 135 -2.06 -7.68 -7.13
C ARG A 135 -2.70 -8.38 -8.33
N GLN A 136 -3.28 -7.62 -9.27
CA GLN A 136 -3.83 -8.16 -10.50
C GLN A 136 -2.77 -8.78 -11.43
N ASN A 137 -1.50 -8.48 -11.19
CA ASN A 137 -0.36 -9.09 -11.88
C ASN A 137 0.35 -10.16 -11.07
N GLY A 138 -0.31 -10.71 -10.04
CA GLY A 138 0.15 -11.86 -9.28
C GLY A 138 1.17 -11.56 -8.18
N TYR A 139 1.37 -10.30 -7.84
CA TYR A 139 2.16 -9.92 -6.66
C TYR A 139 1.33 -10.06 -5.38
N ALA A 140 1.95 -10.50 -4.31
CA ALA A 140 1.44 -10.26 -2.97
C ALA A 140 1.72 -8.81 -2.57
N THR A 141 0.75 -8.15 -1.93
CA THR A 141 0.83 -6.73 -1.61
C THR A 141 0.58 -6.48 -0.13
N GLY A 142 1.46 -5.73 0.52
CA GLY A 142 1.36 -5.41 1.94
C GLY A 142 1.55 -3.93 2.24
N MET A 143 0.81 -3.43 3.22
CA MET A 143 0.98 -2.08 3.75
C MET A 143 1.11 -2.15 5.27
N PHE A 144 2.17 -1.52 5.78
CA PHE A 144 2.49 -1.51 7.20
C PHE A 144 2.67 -0.07 7.67
N GLY A 145 1.91 0.33 8.70
CA GLY A 145 1.95 1.66 9.27
C GLY A 145 0.81 2.59 8.86
N LYS A 146 1.12 3.87 8.67
CA LYS A 146 0.15 4.94 8.41
C LYS A 146 -0.52 4.81 7.04
N GLY A 147 -1.86 4.74 7.02
CA GLY A 147 -2.68 4.76 5.81
C GLY A 147 -2.94 6.18 5.29
N HIS A 148 -3.72 6.93 6.03
CA HIS A 148 -4.12 8.31 5.80
C HIS A 148 -4.77 8.59 4.42
N LEU A 149 -5.52 7.62 3.91
CA LEU A 149 -6.29 7.71 2.66
C LEU A 149 -7.75 7.31 2.85
N THR A 150 -8.09 6.71 3.99
CA THR A 150 -9.45 6.36 4.35
C THR A 150 -10.19 7.62 4.75
N PRO A 151 -11.38 7.92 4.17
CA PRO A 151 -12.21 9.03 4.63
C PRO A 151 -12.51 8.91 6.13
N GLN A 152 -12.49 10.04 6.85
CA GLN A 152 -12.61 10.05 8.31
C GLN A 152 -13.88 9.33 8.81
N TRP A 153 -14.99 9.44 8.09
CA TRP A 153 -16.25 8.80 8.45
C TRP A 153 -16.30 7.28 8.17
N GLU A 154 -15.25 6.72 7.55
CA GLU A 154 -15.10 5.28 7.26
C GLU A 154 -14.00 4.61 8.12
N MET A 155 -13.35 5.34 9.02
CA MET A 155 -12.25 4.81 9.83
C MET A 155 -12.70 3.90 10.99
N GLY A 156 -13.99 3.77 11.22
CA GLY A 156 -14.51 2.94 12.31
C GLY A 156 -14.39 1.44 12.06
N PRO A 157 -14.32 0.62 13.12
CA PRO A 157 -14.18 -0.84 13.01
C PRO A 157 -15.41 -1.54 12.39
N ALA A 158 -16.49 -0.80 12.18
CA ALA A 158 -17.69 -1.29 11.49
C ALA A 158 -17.65 -1.08 9.96
N GLY A 159 -16.63 -0.42 9.45
CA GLY A 159 -16.51 -0.07 8.04
C GLY A 159 -17.39 1.11 7.60
N PRO A 160 -17.59 1.27 6.30
CA PRO A 160 -17.20 0.37 5.20
C PRO A 160 -15.68 0.28 5.00
N PHE A 161 -15.22 -0.84 4.45
CA PHE A 161 -13.79 -1.12 4.28
C PHE A 161 -13.28 -0.94 2.84
N ASP A 162 -14.15 -0.50 1.92
CA ASP A 162 -13.81 -0.35 0.49
C ASP A 162 -12.66 0.63 0.24
N ARG A 163 -12.44 1.58 1.14
CA ARG A 163 -11.38 2.61 1.06
C ARG A 163 -10.32 2.46 2.14
N TRP A 164 -10.34 1.34 2.84
CA TRP A 164 -9.23 0.94 3.68
C TRP A 164 -8.10 0.38 2.82
N PRO A 165 -6.88 0.26 3.33
CA PRO A 165 -5.78 -0.33 2.55
C PRO A 165 -6.15 -1.68 1.91
N THR A 166 -6.91 -2.53 2.61
CA THR A 166 -7.43 -3.81 2.10
C THR A 166 -8.37 -3.64 0.90
N GLY A 167 -9.19 -2.61 0.89
CA GLY A 167 -10.06 -2.26 -0.24
C GLY A 167 -9.34 -1.52 -1.36
N LEU A 168 -8.14 -0.99 -1.09
CA LEU A 168 -7.28 -0.32 -2.05
C LEU A 168 -6.24 -1.24 -2.72
N GLY A 169 -6.37 -2.56 -2.55
CA GLY A 169 -5.57 -3.55 -3.24
C GLY A 169 -4.42 -4.16 -2.45
N PHE A 170 -4.30 -3.87 -1.14
CA PHE A 170 -3.33 -4.51 -0.28
C PHE A 170 -3.90 -5.81 0.31
N ASP A 171 -3.27 -6.95 0.04
CA ASP A 171 -3.65 -8.25 0.61
C ASP A 171 -3.39 -8.30 2.11
N ARG A 172 -2.40 -7.54 2.56
CA ARG A 172 -2.04 -7.41 3.97
C ARG A 172 -2.02 -5.94 4.39
N PHE A 173 -2.68 -5.65 5.52
CA PHE A 173 -2.59 -4.36 6.19
C PHE A 173 -2.32 -4.57 7.69
N TYR A 174 -1.32 -3.88 8.20
CA TYR A 174 -1.05 -3.77 9.63
C TYR A 174 -0.66 -2.33 9.95
N GLY A 175 -1.49 -1.60 10.68
CA GLY A 175 -1.24 -0.18 10.91
C GLY A 175 -2.48 0.58 11.36
N PHE A 176 -2.55 1.85 10.99
CA PHE A 176 -3.66 2.74 11.34
C PHE A 176 -4.16 3.52 10.11
N PRO A 177 -5.50 3.66 9.94
CA PRO A 177 -6.07 4.31 8.76
C PRO A 177 -6.01 5.83 8.80
N GLY A 178 -5.82 6.42 9.98
CA GLY A 178 -5.83 7.87 10.22
C GLY A 178 -4.50 8.58 9.97
N ALA A 179 -4.45 9.86 10.35
CA ALA A 179 -3.29 10.72 10.20
C ALA A 179 -2.23 10.49 11.28
N GLU A 180 -2.66 10.26 12.50
CA GLU A 180 -1.81 10.20 13.68
C GLU A 180 -2.24 9.06 14.61
N THR A 181 -1.30 8.58 15.39
CA THR A 181 -1.54 7.65 16.50
C THR A 181 -0.38 7.73 17.50
N SER A 182 -0.58 7.23 18.71
CA SER A 182 0.48 7.18 19.73
C SER A 182 1.60 6.21 19.31
N GLN A 183 2.84 6.54 19.64
CA GLN A 183 3.96 5.62 19.45
C GLN A 183 3.98 4.49 20.50
N PHE A 184 3.30 4.64 21.62
CA PHE A 184 3.34 3.73 22.76
C PHE A 184 2.01 3.02 23.01
N GLU A 185 0.89 3.66 22.69
CA GLU A 185 -0.48 3.16 22.84
C GLU A 185 -1.28 3.48 21.56
N PRO A 186 -0.89 2.91 20.40
CA PRO A 186 -1.51 3.25 19.13
C PRO A 186 -2.88 2.61 18.94
N ASP A 187 -3.74 3.31 18.20
CA ASP A 187 -4.94 2.73 17.60
C ASP A 187 -4.53 1.93 16.37
N LEU A 188 -4.40 0.61 16.50
CA LEU A 188 -3.93 -0.27 15.44
C LEU A 188 -4.98 -1.25 14.97
N TYR A 189 -4.79 -1.65 13.73
CA TYR A 189 -5.57 -2.67 13.06
C TYR A 189 -4.67 -3.74 12.42
N ASP A 190 -5.09 -4.98 12.57
CA ASP A 190 -4.64 -6.11 11.75
C ASP A 190 -5.74 -6.38 10.74
N GLN A 191 -5.49 -6.10 9.48
CA GLN A 191 -6.49 -6.02 8.43
C GLN A 191 -7.56 -4.97 8.78
N THR A 192 -8.76 -5.40 9.14
CA THR A 192 -9.87 -4.55 9.60
C THR A 192 -10.21 -4.76 11.08
N THR A 193 -9.44 -5.58 11.78
CA THR A 193 -9.68 -5.91 13.18
C THR A 193 -8.85 -5.02 14.08
N PRO A 194 -9.46 -4.26 15.00
CA PRO A 194 -8.71 -3.45 15.97
C PRO A 194 -7.90 -4.36 16.91
N ILE A 195 -6.68 -3.95 17.19
CA ILE A 195 -5.72 -4.66 18.05
C ILE A 195 -5.03 -3.71 19.02
N ALA A 196 -4.50 -4.23 20.11
CA ALA A 196 -3.77 -3.47 21.12
C ALA A 196 -2.51 -4.24 21.56
N PRO A 197 -1.48 -4.33 20.70
CA PRO A 197 -0.29 -5.16 20.96
C PRO A 197 0.58 -4.63 22.10
N TYR A 198 0.38 -3.40 22.52
CA TYR A 198 1.08 -2.76 23.63
C TYR A 198 0.58 -3.19 25.01
N LEU A 199 -0.61 -3.78 25.11
CA LEU A 199 -1.18 -4.17 26.40
C LEU A 199 -0.28 -5.19 27.11
N GLY A 200 0.10 -4.85 28.34
CA GLY A 200 1.00 -5.67 29.16
C GLY A 200 2.48 -5.59 28.79
N ARG A 201 2.88 -4.72 27.84
CA ARG A 201 4.27 -4.47 27.42
C ARG A 201 4.71 -3.08 27.88
N GLY A 202 5.78 -3.02 28.67
CA GLY A 202 6.38 -1.76 29.12
C GLY A 202 7.42 -1.18 28.15
N ASP A 203 7.77 -1.92 27.11
CA ASP A 203 8.81 -1.62 26.13
C ASP A 203 8.27 -1.46 24.69
N TYR A 204 6.96 -1.36 24.54
CA TYR A 204 6.34 -1.26 23.22
C TYR A 204 6.67 0.06 22.53
N HIS A 205 7.03 -0.04 21.24
CA HIS A 205 7.19 1.10 20.36
C HIS A 205 6.62 0.77 18.95
N LEU A 206 5.73 1.63 18.47
CA LEU A 206 5.00 1.41 17.20
C LEU A 206 5.90 1.21 15.99
N THR A 207 6.96 2.02 15.86
CA THR A 207 7.85 1.94 14.69
C THR A 207 8.58 0.59 14.63
N GLU A 208 8.99 0.05 15.79
CA GLU A 208 9.62 -1.27 15.87
C GLU A 208 8.63 -2.38 15.51
N ASP A 209 7.42 -2.34 16.10
CA ASP A 209 6.37 -3.32 15.80
C ASP A 209 5.98 -3.34 14.32
N ILE A 210 5.81 -2.17 13.71
CA ILE A 210 5.53 -2.06 12.27
C ILE A 210 6.66 -2.67 11.42
N ALA A 211 7.90 -2.39 11.77
CA ALA A 211 9.06 -2.91 11.06
C ALA A 211 9.15 -4.44 11.18
N ASP A 212 8.96 -4.97 12.39
CA ASP A 212 8.97 -6.41 12.64
C ASP A 212 7.86 -7.12 11.86
N ARG A 213 6.64 -6.58 11.86
CA ARG A 213 5.53 -7.14 11.08
C ARG A 213 5.76 -7.10 9.57
N ALA A 214 6.41 -6.06 9.07
CA ALA A 214 6.77 -5.97 7.67
C ALA A 214 7.84 -7.02 7.30
N ILE A 215 8.86 -7.18 8.15
CA ILE A 215 9.94 -8.17 7.96
C ILE A 215 9.39 -9.59 8.02
N ASP A 216 8.53 -9.91 8.98
CA ASP A 216 7.90 -11.23 9.14
C ASP A 216 7.04 -11.61 7.93
N TRP A 217 6.47 -10.62 7.25
CA TRP A 217 5.62 -10.84 6.08
C TRP A 217 6.45 -11.03 4.80
N MET A 218 7.58 -10.36 4.65
CA MET A 218 8.45 -10.43 3.46
C MET A 218 9.21 -11.74 3.35
#